data_36d111cbdb1a03321027042dae10f191
#
_entry.id   36d111cbdb1a03321027042dae10f191
#
_cell.length_a   1.000
_cell.length_b   1.000
_cell.length_c   1.000
_cell.angle_alpha   90.00
_cell.angle_beta   90.00
_cell.angle_gamma   90.00
#
_symmetry.space_group_name_H-M   'P 1'
#
loop_
_entity.id
_entity.type
_entity.pdbx_description
1 polymer ?
#
loop_
_entity_poly.entity_id
_entity_poly.type
_entity_poly.pdbx_seq_one_letter_code
_entity_poly.pdbx_strand_id
1 'polypeptide(L)'
;MIPYVDIAEMYYTACKFSDCADFCIREQEEKETFQYFYADPAIVNTAFSCEVFLKLLLHLEQIDCKKSHKLKQLFEMLPPEIMETVKYQTIQKCGHWKDLWGQELLSQVSDAFEKWRYFYEIDRAKSGSIHFDIGFLLAFRDALRVVCEKKLGVKEVL
;
A
#
# COMPACT_ATOMS: atom_id res chain seq x y z
N MET A 1 11.77 -4.92 22.96
CA MET A 1 11.82 -6.27 22.33
C MET A 1 10.86 -6.30 21.14
N ILE A 2 11.37 -6.63 19.96
CA ILE A 2 10.54 -6.78 18.77
C ILE A 2 9.84 -8.13 18.88
N PRO A 3 8.48 -8.18 18.77
CA PRO A 3 7.76 -9.45 18.84
C PRO A 3 8.19 -10.39 17.72
N TYR A 4 8.19 -11.68 18.00
CA TYR A 4 8.42 -12.70 16.98
C TYR A 4 7.32 -12.65 15.92
N VAL A 5 7.71 -12.67 14.66
CA VAL A 5 6.80 -12.82 13.52
C VAL A 5 7.38 -13.84 12.54
N ASP A 6 6.50 -14.56 11.88
CA ASP A 6 6.88 -15.42 10.78
C ASP A 6 7.02 -14.55 9.52
N ILE A 7 8.26 -14.33 9.10
CA ILE A 7 8.57 -13.47 7.96
C ILE A 7 7.95 -13.98 6.66
N ALA A 8 7.99 -15.29 6.44
CA ALA A 8 7.39 -15.90 5.25
C ALA A 8 5.87 -15.67 5.22
N GLU A 9 5.19 -15.90 6.33
CA GLU A 9 3.75 -15.64 6.44
C GLU A 9 3.41 -14.16 6.31
N MET A 10 4.23 -13.26 6.84
CA MET A 10 4.06 -11.82 6.62
C MET A 10 4.12 -11.46 5.14
N TYR A 11 5.15 -11.95 4.45
CA TYR A 11 5.30 -11.70 3.02
C TYR A 11 4.11 -12.25 2.22
N TYR A 12 3.73 -13.51 2.47
CA TYR A 12 2.59 -14.10 1.77
C TYR A 12 1.27 -13.41 2.10
N THR A 13 1.09 -12.95 3.33
CA THR A 13 -0.09 -12.17 3.70
C THR A 13 -0.18 -10.89 2.88
N ALA A 14 0.91 -10.13 2.77
CA ALA A 14 0.94 -8.95 1.94
C ALA A 14 0.63 -9.26 0.47
N CYS A 15 1.19 -10.35 -0.06
CA CYS A 15 0.94 -10.77 -1.44
C CYS A 15 -0.51 -11.19 -1.67
N LYS A 16 -1.10 -11.94 -0.75
CA LYS A 16 -2.51 -12.38 -0.85
C LYS A 16 -3.46 -11.19 -0.92
N PHE A 17 -3.27 -10.19 -0.07
CA PHE A 17 -4.09 -8.99 -0.09
C PHE A 17 -3.85 -8.13 -1.33
N SER A 18 -2.61 -8.08 -1.82
CA SER A 18 -2.27 -7.47 -3.10
C SER A 18 -3.01 -8.13 -4.27
N ASP A 19 -3.00 -9.46 -4.32
CA ASP A 19 -3.68 -10.22 -5.36
C ASP A 19 -5.20 -10.02 -5.30
N CYS A 20 -5.78 -9.98 -4.10
CA CYS A 20 -7.20 -9.67 -3.91
C CYS A 20 -7.56 -8.28 -4.44
N ALA A 21 -6.71 -7.29 -4.19
CA ALA A 21 -6.91 -5.93 -4.71
C ALA A 21 -6.91 -5.91 -6.25
N ASP A 22 -5.95 -6.60 -6.86
CA ASP A 22 -5.86 -6.67 -8.32
C ASP A 22 -7.05 -7.40 -8.93
N PHE A 23 -7.55 -8.42 -8.26
CA PHE A 23 -8.79 -9.11 -8.66
C PHE A 23 -9.99 -8.16 -8.63
N CYS A 24 -10.14 -7.37 -7.58
CA CYS A 24 -11.23 -6.36 -7.49
C CYS A 24 -11.14 -5.34 -8.61
N ILE A 25 -9.94 -4.89 -8.96
CA ILE A 25 -9.73 -3.91 -10.04
C ILE A 25 -10.15 -4.50 -11.38
N ARG A 26 -9.73 -5.74 -11.68
CA ARG A 26 -10.12 -6.41 -12.93
C ARG A 26 -11.63 -6.60 -13.04
N GLU A 27 -12.29 -7.02 -11.95
CA GLU A 27 -13.74 -7.15 -11.92
C GLU A 27 -14.44 -5.83 -12.19
N GLN A 28 -13.92 -4.72 -11.65
CA GLN A 28 -14.46 -3.39 -11.90
C GLN A 28 -14.33 -2.96 -13.36
N GLU A 29 -13.21 -3.26 -13.99
CA GLU A 29 -12.95 -2.93 -15.39
C GLU A 29 -13.80 -3.75 -16.37
N GLU A 30 -14.06 -5.02 -16.06
CA GLU A 30 -14.81 -5.95 -16.91
C GLU A 30 -16.32 -5.71 -16.88
N LYS A 31 -16.85 -5.07 -15.84
CA LYS A 31 -18.28 -4.85 -15.68
C LYS A 31 -18.72 -3.49 -16.24
N GLU A 32 -19.52 -3.51 -17.29
CA GLU A 32 -20.08 -2.31 -17.93
C GLU A 32 -21.15 -1.64 -17.08
N THR A 33 -21.77 -2.36 -16.12
CA THR A 33 -22.81 -1.81 -15.25
C THR A 33 -22.26 -1.61 -13.83
N PHE A 34 -22.34 -0.38 -13.33
CA PHE A 34 -21.86 0.01 -12.01
C PHE A 34 -22.84 -0.38 -10.88
N GLN A 35 -23.39 -1.59 -10.93
CA GLN A 35 -24.30 -2.05 -9.87
C GLN A 35 -23.55 -2.20 -8.53
N TYR A 36 -22.29 -2.63 -8.60
CA TYR A 36 -21.40 -2.73 -7.44
C TYR A 36 -20.07 -2.04 -7.76
N PHE A 37 -19.56 -1.29 -6.81
CA PHE A 37 -18.31 -0.57 -6.94
C PHE A 37 -17.21 -1.32 -6.18
N TYR A 38 -16.31 -1.96 -6.90
CA TYR A 38 -15.23 -2.77 -6.32
C TYR A 38 -13.97 -1.97 -5.97
N ALA A 39 -13.97 -0.66 -6.17
CA ALA A 39 -12.83 0.19 -5.83
C ALA A 39 -12.60 0.24 -4.31
N ASP A 40 -13.67 0.26 -3.51
CA ASP A 40 -13.53 0.30 -2.06
C ASP A 40 -12.74 -0.90 -1.52
N PRO A 41 -13.12 -2.17 -1.80
CA PRO A 41 -12.32 -3.31 -1.38
C PRO A 41 -10.94 -3.33 -2.03
N ALA A 42 -10.77 -2.85 -3.25
CA ALA A 42 -9.46 -2.74 -3.88
C ALA A 42 -8.56 -1.78 -3.10
N ILE A 43 -9.05 -0.61 -2.70
CA ILE A 43 -8.32 0.37 -1.89
C ILE A 43 -7.95 -0.22 -0.53
N VAL A 44 -8.90 -0.82 0.17
CA VAL A 44 -8.68 -1.42 1.50
C VAL A 44 -7.61 -2.52 1.43
N ASN A 45 -7.73 -3.43 0.48
CA ASN A 45 -6.78 -4.54 0.34
C ASN A 45 -5.39 -4.05 -0.08
N THR A 46 -5.31 -3.06 -0.97
CA THR A 46 -4.03 -2.46 -1.36
C THR A 46 -3.38 -1.76 -0.17
N ALA A 47 -4.12 -0.97 0.58
CA ALA A 47 -3.61 -0.26 1.75
C ALA A 47 -3.12 -1.23 2.83
N PHE A 48 -3.86 -2.30 3.09
CA PHE A 48 -3.44 -3.33 4.04
C PHE A 48 -2.18 -4.06 3.56
N SER A 49 -2.11 -4.39 2.27
CA SER A 49 -0.90 -4.97 1.68
C SER A 49 0.31 -4.05 1.88
N CYS A 50 0.17 -2.75 1.62
CA CYS A 50 1.23 -1.76 1.87
C CYS A 50 1.66 -1.75 3.34
N GLU A 51 0.70 -1.76 4.26
CA GLU A 51 0.99 -1.79 5.70
C GLU A 51 1.83 -3.00 6.08
N VAL A 52 1.46 -4.18 5.60
CA VAL A 52 2.17 -5.42 5.93
C VAL A 52 3.57 -5.42 5.30
N PHE A 53 3.73 -4.96 4.06
CA PHE A 53 5.06 -4.81 3.45
C PHE A 53 5.95 -3.83 4.24
N LEU A 54 5.41 -2.69 4.66
CA LEU A 54 6.15 -1.72 5.46
C LEU A 54 6.60 -2.31 6.80
N LYS A 55 5.69 -3.01 7.48
CA LYS A 55 6.01 -3.68 8.74
C LYS A 55 7.04 -4.79 8.56
N LEU A 56 6.99 -5.50 7.43
CA LEU A 56 8.00 -6.50 7.08
C LEU A 56 9.38 -5.84 6.91
N LEU A 57 9.47 -4.75 6.17
CA LEU A 57 10.73 -4.02 6.00
C LEU A 57 11.27 -3.53 7.35
N LEU A 58 10.43 -2.94 8.18
CA LEU A 58 10.81 -2.49 9.52
C LEU A 58 11.31 -3.67 10.38
N HIS A 59 10.62 -4.80 10.32
CA HIS A 59 11.02 -5.99 11.07
C HIS A 59 12.39 -6.51 10.61
N LEU A 60 12.64 -6.55 9.30
CA LEU A 60 13.94 -6.95 8.75
C LEU A 60 15.08 -6.03 9.19
N GLU A 61 14.79 -4.76 9.41
CA GLU A 61 15.75 -3.77 9.92
C GLU A 61 15.77 -3.71 11.46
N GLN A 62 15.07 -4.61 12.13
CA GLN A 62 14.95 -4.67 13.59
C GLN A 62 14.39 -3.38 14.22
N ILE A 63 13.48 -2.73 13.52
CA ILE A 63 12.80 -1.52 13.97
C ILE A 63 11.40 -1.90 14.45
N ASP A 64 11.08 -1.52 15.68
CA ASP A 64 9.74 -1.71 16.23
C ASP A 64 8.77 -0.74 15.56
N CYS A 65 7.81 -1.26 14.82
CA CYS A 65 6.79 -0.46 14.15
C CYS A 65 5.74 0.12 15.12
N LYS A 66 5.87 -0.16 16.39
CA LYS A 66 4.90 0.22 17.41
C LYS A 66 3.50 -0.23 16.94
N LYS A 67 2.45 0.18 17.37
CA LYS A 67 1.13 -0.25 16.92
C LYS A 67 0.54 0.66 15.82
N SER A 68 1.41 1.25 14.99
CA SER A 68 0.94 2.12 13.92
C SER A 68 0.29 1.33 12.78
N HIS A 69 -0.77 1.90 12.21
CA HIS A 69 -1.45 1.43 11.01
C HIS A 69 -1.41 2.47 9.89
N LYS A 70 -0.74 3.60 10.11
CA LYS A 70 -0.67 4.71 9.16
C LYS A 70 0.53 4.55 8.25
N LEU A 71 0.29 4.47 6.95
CA LEU A 71 1.33 4.19 5.95
C LEU A 71 2.46 5.22 6.01
N LYS A 72 2.13 6.51 6.14
CA LYS A 72 3.12 7.57 6.23
C LYS A 72 4.04 7.40 7.43
N GLN A 73 3.47 7.12 8.60
CA GLN A 73 4.25 6.92 9.82
C GLN A 73 5.18 5.72 9.70
N LEU A 74 4.68 4.60 9.18
CA LEU A 74 5.49 3.40 8.97
C LEU A 74 6.61 3.65 7.97
N PHE A 75 6.32 4.35 6.89
CA PHE A 75 7.29 4.69 5.86
C PHE A 75 8.42 5.59 6.41
N GLU A 76 8.06 6.60 7.20
CA GLU A 76 9.02 7.53 7.79
C GLU A 76 9.92 6.88 8.86
N MET A 77 9.56 5.70 9.36
CA MET A 77 10.39 4.92 10.28
C MET A 77 11.47 4.10 9.57
N LEU A 78 11.39 3.96 8.25
CA LEU A 78 12.39 3.21 7.47
C LEU A 78 13.73 3.93 7.45
N PRO A 79 14.85 3.18 7.37
CA PRO A 79 16.16 3.80 7.12
C PRO A 79 16.15 4.63 5.83
N PRO A 80 16.90 5.75 5.78
CA PRO A 80 16.90 6.65 4.62
C PRO A 80 17.19 5.96 3.29
N GLU A 81 18.10 4.99 3.26
CA GLU A 81 18.45 4.25 2.04
C GLU A 81 17.27 3.46 1.50
N ILE A 82 16.49 2.85 2.39
CA ILE A 82 15.30 2.07 2.01
C ILE A 82 14.18 3.01 1.56
N MET A 83 13.99 4.12 2.27
CA MET A 83 13.03 5.15 1.86
C MET A 83 13.30 5.63 0.42
N GLU A 84 14.54 5.95 0.12
CA GLU A 84 14.92 6.43 -1.22
C GLU A 84 14.73 5.36 -2.29
N THR A 85 15.03 4.09 -1.98
CA THR A 85 14.79 2.98 -2.88
C THR A 85 13.30 2.79 -3.18
N VAL A 86 12.46 2.87 -2.15
CA VAL A 86 11.00 2.79 -2.30
C VAL A 86 10.49 3.96 -3.13
N LYS A 87 10.95 5.17 -2.86
CA LYS A 87 10.57 6.37 -3.65
C LYS A 87 10.91 6.20 -5.12
N TYR A 88 12.13 5.76 -5.41
CA TYR A 88 12.57 5.53 -6.78
C TYR A 88 11.70 4.49 -7.49
N GLN A 89 11.46 3.34 -6.84
CA GLN A 89 10.64 2.28 -7.41
C GLN A 89 9.20 2.74 -7.63
N THR A 90 8.65 3.55 -6.73
CA THR A 90 7.29 4.10 -6.89
C THR A 90 7.20 4.98 -8.13
N ILE A 91 8.19 5.84 -8.34
CA ILE A 91 8.25 6.70 -9.53
C ILE A 91 8.29 5.85 -10.80
N GLN A 92 9.11 4.79 -10.81
CA GLN A 92 9.19 3.88 -11.96
C GLN A 92 7.85 3.21 -12.28
N LYS A 93 7.07 2.89 -11.25
CA LYS A 93 5.76 2.24 -11.42
C LYS A 93 4.65 3.22 -11.82
N CYS A 94 4.73 4.47 -11.37
CA CYS A 94 3.76 5.52 -11.72
C CYS A 94 3.96 6.12 -13.12
N GLY A 95 5.07 5.85 -13.81
CA GLY A 95 5.41 6.51 -15.06
C GLY A 95 5.99 7.89 -14.85
N HIS A 96 5.70 8.84 -15.76
CA HIS A 96 6.42 10.11 -15.86
C HIS A 96 5.87 11.26 -14.99
N TRP A 97 5.37 10.98 -13.80
CA TRP A 97 4.90 12.04 -12.91
C TRP A 97 6.10 12.77 -12.28
N LYS A 98 6.35 13.98 -12.78
CA LYS A 98 7.36 14.86 -12.18
C LYS A 98 6.91 15.23 -10.77
N ASP A 99 7.85 15.17 -9.83
CA ASP A 99 7.64 15.58 -8.44
C ASP A 99 6.52 14.82 -7.71
N LEU A 100 6.40 13.51 -7.97
CA LEU A 100 5.39 12.65 -7.35
C LEU A 100 5.39 12.77 -5.83
N TRP A 101 6.57 12.77 -5.21
CA TRP A 101 6.71 12.82 -3.76
C TRP A 101 6.52 14.22 -3.17
N GLY A 102 6.66 15.27 -3.97
CA GLY A 102 6.36 16.63 -3.57
C GLY A 102 4.87 16.96 -3.44
N GLN A 103 4.00 16.11 -4.00
CA GLN A 103 2.55 16.28 -3.93
C GLN A 103 1.91 15.73 -2.65
N GLU A 104 2.70 15.17 -1.75
CA GLU A 104 2.25 14.59 -0.48
C GLU A 104 1.16 13.51 -0.63
N LEU A 105 1.21 12.74 -1.70
CA LEU A 105 0.21 11.70 -1.98
C LEU A 105 0.17 10.62 -0.89
N LEU A 106 1.32 10.31 -0.27
CA LEU A 106 1.37 9.36 0.83
C LEU A 106 0.55 9.84 2.04
N SER A 107 0.56 11.12 2.34
CA SER A 107 -0.29 11.68 3.40
C SER A 107 -1.77 11.48 3.10
N GLN A 108 -2.17 11.63 1.83
CA GLN A 108 -3.56 11.49 1.41
C GLN A 108 -4.07 10.05 1.51
N VAL A 109 -3.20 9.06 1.34
CA VAL A 109 -3.58 7.63 1.37
C VAL A 109 -3.22 6.96 2.69
N SER A 110 -2.61 7.67 3.63
CA SER A 110 -1.97 7.09 4.82
C SER A 110 -2.93 6.32 5.72
N ASP A 111 -4.18 6.73 5.80
CA ASP A 111 -5.21 6.11 6.63
C ASP A 111 -6.29 5.38 5.79
N ALA A 112 -5.97 5.05 4.54
CA ALA A 112 -6.90 4.44 3.60
C ALA A 112 -7.50 3.14 4.11
N PHE A 113 -6.71 2.29 4.79
CA PHE A 113 -7.20 1.03 5.33
C PHE A 113 -8.34 1.24 6.34
N GLU A 114 -8.21 2.24 7.20
CA GLU A 114 -9.23 2.55 8.21
C GLU A 114 -10.45 3.25 7.58
N LYS A 115 -10.23 4.28 6.77
CA LYS A 115 -11.29 5.11 6.19
C LYS A 115 -12.17 4.34 5.22
N TRP A 116 -11.58 3.61 4.30
CA TRP A 116 -12.34 2.98 3.22
C TRP A 116 -13.08 1.73 3.64
N ARG A 117 -12.71 1.09 4.75
CA ARG A 117 -13.52 0.02 5.35
C ARG A 117 -14.90 0.50 5.78
N TYR A 118 -14.98 1.74 6.20
CA TYR A 118 -16.19 2.36 6.73
C TYR A 118 -16.70 3.49 5.82
N PHE A 119 -16.50 3.33 4.52
CA PHE A 119 -16.90 4.34 3.53
C PHE A 119 -18.37 4.70 3.61
N TYR A 120 -19.22 3.77 3.98
CA TYR A 120 -20.64 3.98 4.18
C TYR A 120 -20.99 4.92 5.36
N GLU A 121 -20.05 5.18 6.26
CA GLU A 121 -20.20 6.13 7.37
C GLU A 121 -19.86 7.57 6.97
N ILE A 122 -19.28 7.78 5.79
CA ILE A 122 -18.86 9.10 5.34
C ILE A 122 -20.07 9.88 4.84
N ASP A 123 -20.32 11.04 5.46
CA ASP A 123 -21.34 11.98 4.99
C ASP A 123 -20.79 12.76 3.80
N ARG A 124 -21.15 12.33 2.59
CA ARG A 124 -20.67 12.95 1.35
C ARG A 124 -21.17 14.39 1.18
N ALA A 125 -22.33 14.73 1.76
CA ALA A 125 -22.87 16.07 1.71
C ALA A 125 -22.02 17.07 2.52
N LYS A 126 -21.38 16.60 3.60
CA LYS A 126 -20.49 17.40 4.43
C LYS A 126 -19.03 17.36 3.98
N SER A 127 -18.60 16.22 3.42
CA SER A 127 -17.20 15.97 3.07
C SER A 127 -16.80 16.56 1.71
N GLY A 128 -17.77 16.91 0.85
CA GLY A 128 -17.50 17.31 -0.52
C GLY A 128 -16.95 16.16 -1.37
N SER A 129 -16.10 16.47 -2.36
CA SER A 129 -15.45 15.45 -3.17
C SER A 129 -14.29 14.84 -2.40
N ILE A 130 -14.24 13.49 -2.35
CA ILE A 130 -13.13 12.77 -1.74
C ILE A 130 -12.10 12.50 -2.84
N HIS A 131 -10.93 13.14 -2.71
CA HIS A 131 -9.81 12.88 -3.60
C HIS A 131 -8.97 11.73 -3.05
N PHE A 132 -8.79 10.68 -3.87
CA PHE A 132 -7.98 9.54 -3.53
C PHE A 132 -7.22 9.06 -4.76
N ASP A 133 -5.90 9.04 -4.68
CA ASP A 133 -5.05 8.58 -5.77
C ASP A 133 -4.78 7.08 -5.64
N ILE A 134 -5.64 6.27 -6.24
CA ILE A 134 -5.47 4.82 -6.27
C ILE A 134 -4.23 4.42 -7.09
N GLY A 135 -3.92 5.16 -8.15
CA GLY A 135 -2.74 4.90 -8.98
C GLY A 135 -1.46 5.01 -8.16
N PHE A 136 -1.34 6.04 -7.33
CA PHE A 136 -0.22 6.18 -6.41
C PHE A 136 -0.15 5.01 -5.43
N LEU A 137 -1.27 4.65 -4.81
CA LEU A 137 -1.32 3.59 -3.81
C LEU A 137 -0.90 2.24 -4.41
N LEU A 138 -1.36 1.92 -5.62
CA LEU A 138 -0.97 0.71 -6.35
C LEU A 138 0.52 0.70 -6.68
N ALA A 139 1.05 1.82 -7.17
CA ALA A 139 2.47 1.95 -7.47
C ALA A 139 3.34 1.84 -6.22
N PHE A 140 2.92 2.43 -5.13
CA PHE A 140 3.58 2.33 -3.83
C PHE A 140 3.61 0.89 -3.32
N ARG A 141 2.49 0.18 -3.42
CA ARG A 141 2.41 -1.25 -3.10
C ARG A 141 3.41 -2.08 -3.92
N ASP A 142 3.44 -1.87 -5.23
CA ASP A 142 4.32 -2.61 -6.12
C ASP A 142 5.79 -2.30 -5.82
N ALA A 143 6.11 -1.04 -5.52
CA ALA A 143 7.45 -0.63 -5.09
C ALA A 143 7.88 -1.32 -3.80
N LEU A 144 7.00 -1.33 -2.79
CA LEU A 144 7.24 -2.01 -1.52
C LEU A 144 7.50 -3.50 -1.72
N ARG A 145 6.70 -4.15 -2.56
CA ARG A 145 6.88 -5.56 -2.89
C ARG A 145 8.26 -5.83 -3.48
N VAL A 146 8.67 -5.04 -4.48
CA VAL A 146 10.00 -5.18 -5.10
C VAL A 146 11.11 -5.05 -4.07
N VAL A 147 11.03 -4.07 -3.19
CA VAL A 147 12.05 -3.86 -2.15
C VAL A 147 12.07 -5.01 -1.14
N CYS A 148 10.90 -5.49 -0.71
CA CYS A 148 10.80 -6.66 0.17
C CYS A 148 11.41 -7.91 -0.49
N GLU A 149 11.10 -8.17 -1.75
CA GLU A 149 11.62 -9.33 -2.49
C GLU A 149 13.13 -9.29 -2.61
N LYS A 150 13.71 -8.12 -2.88
CA LYS A 150 15.17 -7.95 -2.90
C LYS A 150 15.80 -8.23 -1.54
N LYS A 151 15.20 -7.72 -0.46
CA LYS A 151 15.66 -7.95 0.91
C LYS A 151 15.59 -9.42 1.32
N LEU A 152 14.54 -10.11 0.91
CA LEU A 152 14.32 -11.53 1.21
C LEU A 152 15.08 -12.47 0.30
N GLY A 153 15.67 -11.97 -0.80
CA GLY A 153 16.34 -12.80 -1.79
C GLY A 153 15.38 -13.70 -2.58
N VAL A 154 14.12 -13.28 -2.72
CA VAL A 154 13.15 -14.00 -3.54
C VAL A 154 13.55 -13.86 -4.99
N LYS A 155 13.87 -15.00 -5.64
CA LYS A 155 14.12 -15.02 -7.07
C LYS A 155 12.79 -14.98 -7.80
N GLU A 156 12.67 -14.11 -8.78
CA GLU A 156 11.55 -14.17 -9.72
C GLU A 156 11.52 -15.56 -10.34
N VAL A 157 10.43 -16.28 -10.12
CA VAL A 157 10.16 -17.51 -10.85
C VAL A 157 9.64 -17.06 -12.20
N LEU A 158 10.53 -17.11 -13.18
CA LEU A 158 10.15 -16.89 -14.58
C LEU A 158 9.25 -18.01 -15.06
#